data_d53e14cb134d156c1e2dab89b12343b9
#
_entry.id   d53e14cb134d156c1e2dab89b12343b9
#
_cell.length_a   1.000
_cell.length_b   1.000
_cell.length_c   1.000
_cell.angle_alpha   90.00
_cell.angle_beta   90.00
_cell.angle_gamma   90.00
#
_symmetry.space_group_name_H-M   'P 1'
#
loop_
_entity.id
_entity.type
_entity.pdbx_description
1 polymer ?
#
loop_
_entity_poly.entity_id
_entity_poly.type
_entity_poly.pdbx_seq_one_letter_code
_entity_poly.pdbx_strand_id
1 'polypeptide(L)'
;MSPDAGGADTGAQSLRLIAGDSLSGATAQTGGMVRSAAISGDLVGASELWMGRTVVLPASSSGDHHHGHSETGIYVVSGHPVFVFRDPASGDLVRLETSPGDYVWVPPHVPHREENPSPDTEAVVVIARSTQEAIVVNVPAL
;
A
#
# COMPACT_ATOMS: atom_id res chain seq x y z
N MET A 1 12.77 9.96 -27.08
CA MET A 1 12.64 10.88 -26.69
C MET A 1 12.44 11.19 -25.60
N SER A 2 12.54 11.51 -25.16
CA SER A 2 12.21 11.85 -24.15
C SER A 2 11.87 12.96 -24.13
N PRO A 3 11.29 13.38 -23.89
CA PRO A 3 10.80 14.40 -23.96
C PRO A 3 11.33 15.42 -23.56
N ASP A 4 11.27 15.97 -23.88
CA ASP A 4 11.48 16.88 -23.52
C ASP A 4 11.27 17.31 -22.67
N ALA A 5 11.46 17.45 -22.26
CA ALA A 5 11.13 17.86 -21.53
C ALA A 5 10.95 18.91 -21.34
N GLY A 6 10.83 19.31 -21.11
CA GLY A 6 10.51 20.14 -20.87
C GLY A 6 9.72 20.74 -21.05
N GLY A 7 9.79 21.08 -20.91
CA GLY A 7 9.00 21.71 -20.86
C GLY A 7 8.13 21.58 -21.44
N ALA A 8 8.29 21.99 -22.11
CA ALA A 8 7.21 21.84 -22.58
C ALA A 8 6.87 20.63 -22.71
N ASP A 9 6.80 20.26 -21.74
CA ASP A 9 6.22 19.03 -21.73
C ASP A 9 4.86 19.11 -22.31
N THR A 10 4.65 18.38 -23.29
CA THR A 10 3.37 18.30 -23.95
C THR A 10 2.57 17.13 -23.46
N GLY A 11 2.98 16.51 -22.38
CA GLY A 11 2.39 15.28 -21.92
C GLY A 11 2.95 14.05 -22.59
N ALA A 12 3.88 14.21 -23.52
CA ALA A 12 4.47 13.09 -24.21
C ALA A 12 5.55 12.48 -23.32
N GLN A 13 5.22 11.42 -22.63
CA GLN A 13 6.13 10.72 -21.74
C GLN A 13 6.41 9.31 -22.23
N SER A 14 7.57 8.81 -21.91
CA SER A 14 7.96 7.45 -22.25
C SER A 14 7.54 6.49 -21.16
N LEU A 15 7.41 5.23 -21.53
CA LEU A 15 7.37 4.15 -20.55
C LEU A 15 8.67 4.16 -19.74
N ARG A 16 8.57 3.84 -18.47
CA ARG A 16 9.74 3.81 -17.60
C ARG A 16 9.75 2.51 -16.82
N LEU A 17 10.91 1.89 -16.80
CA LEU A 17 11.16 0.72 -15.98
C LEU A 17 11.69 1.17 -14.62
N ILE A 18 11.08 0.68 -13.57
CA ILE A 18 11.59 0.84 -12.22
C ILE A 18 12.07 -0.54 -11.77
N ALA A 19 13.38 -0.71 -11.66
CA ALA A 19 13.95 -1.98 -11.28
C ALA A 19 13.57 -2.34 -9.84
N GLY A 20 13.30 -3.61 -9.58
CA GLY A 20 12.87 -4.06 -8.25
C GLY A 20 13.90 -3.85 -7.15
N ASP A 21 15.17 -3.66 -7.49
CA ASP A 21 16.22 -3.37 -6.53
C ASP A 21 16.51 -1.87 -6.37
N SER A 22 15.74 -1.01 -7.01
CA SER A 22 15.93 0.43 -6.96
C SER A 22 14.79 1.18 -6.27
N LEU A 23 13.97 0.49 -5.50
CA LEU A 23 12.86 1.11 -4.80
C LEU A 23 13.35 2.06 -3.71
N SER A 24 12.54 3.08 -3.42
CA SER A 24 12.91 4.12 -2.46
C SER A 24 12.23 3.92 -1.11
N GLY A 25 13.02 3.90 -0.04
CA GLY A 25 12.50 3.91 1.32
C GLY A 25 12.08 5.29 1.80
N ALA A 26 12.29 6.34 0.98
CA ALA A 26 11.88 7.71 1.33
C ALA A 26 10.38 7.89 1.11
N THR A 27 9.59 7.21 1.90
CA THR A 27 8.13 7.24 1.86
C THR A 27 7.60 7.04 3.28
N ALA A 28 6.34 7.35 3.50
CA ALA A 28 5.73 7.22 4.81
C ALA A 28 5.79 5.76 5.30
N GLN A 29 6.14 5.58 6.56
CA GLN A 29 6.27 4.27 7.18
C GLN A 29 5.20 4.07 8.24
N THR A 30 4.87 2.80 8.49
CA THR A 30 3.95 2.37 9.53
C THR A 30 4.67 1.38 10.42
N GLY A 31 4.40 1.43 11.73
CA GLY A 31 5.03 0.47 12.66
C GLY A 31 4.72 -0.97 12.27
N GLY A 32 5.74 -1.83 12.30
CA GLY A 32 5.62 -3.22 11.91
C GLY A 32 5.72 -3.47 10.42
N MET A 33 5.92 -2.43 9.63
CA MET A 33 5.98 -2.52 8.17
C MET A 33 7.18 -1.75 7.64
N VAL A 34 7.75 -2.25 6.54
CA VAL A 34 8.81 -1.55 5.80
C VAL A 34 8.30 -1.31 4.38
N ARG A 35 8.06 -0.05 4.06
CA ARG A 35 7.47 0.35 2.78
C ARG A 35 8.52 0.93 1.85
N SER A 36 8.46 0.55 0.57
CA SER A 36 9.36 1.06 -0.46
C SER A 36 8.54 1.49 -1.66
N ALA A 37 8.75 2.74 -2.10
CA ALA A 37 8.03 3.30 -3.24
C ALA A 37 8.70 2.89 -4.55
N ALA A 38 7.90 2.51 -5.52
CA ALA A 38 8.34 2.24 -6.88
C ALA A 38 7.85 3.31 -7.86
N ILE A 39 6.58 3.62 -7.79
CA ILE A 39 5.93 4.60 -8.68
C ILE A 39 5.27 5.65 -7.79
N SER A 40 5.68 6.89 -7.96
CA SER A 40 5.13 8.00 -7.17
C SER A 40 5.32 9.30 -7.92
N GLY A 41 4.69 10.36 -7.42
CA GLY A 41 4.91 11.70 -7.94
C GLY A 41 6.36 12.11 -7.87
N ASP A 42 7.02 11.82 -6.74
CA ASP A 42 8.42 12.20 -6.53
C ASP A 42 9.37 11.43 -7.44
N LEU A 43 9.10 10.16 -7.68
CA LEU A 43 10.03 9.31 -8.43
C LEU A 43 9.83 9.40 -9.93
N VAL A 44 8.60 9.49 -10.41
CA VAL A 44 8.30 9.42 -11.83
C VAL A 44 7.36 10.51 -12.33
N GLY A 45 6.90 11.40 -11.46
CA GLY A 45 5.94 12.44 -11.84
C GLY A 45 4.51 11.92 -12.00
N ALA A 46 4.18 10.79 -11.39
CA ALA A 46 2.82 10.27 -11.43
C ALA A 46 1.85 11.26 -10.77
N SER A 47 0.68 11.44 -11.36
CA SER A 47 -0.29 12.40 -10.85
C SER A 47 -1.23 11.79 -9.81
N GLU A 48 -1.58 10.53 -9.97
CA GLU A 48 -2.57 9.88 -9.11
C GLU A 48 -2.07 8.55 -8.55
N LEU A 49 -1.45 7.73 -9.38
CA LEU A 49 -1.04 6.39 -9.00
C LEU A 49 0.21 6.42 -8.12
N TRP A 50 0.11 5.76 -6.98
CA TRP A 50 1.26 5.40 -6.16
C TRP A 50 1.33 3.88 -6.09
N MET A 51 2.50 3.30 -6.32
CA MET A 51 2.72 1.86 -6.15
C MET A 51 4.03 1.62 -5.43
N GLY A 52 4.01 0.60 -4.58
CA GLY A 52 5.20 0.19 -3.86
C GLY A 52 5.07 -1.20 -3.28
N ARG A 53 6.12 -1.60 -2.59
CA ARG A 53 6.18 -2.89 -1.91
C ARG A 53 6.22 -2.64 -0.41
N THR A 54 5.52 -3.46 0.34
CA THR A 54 5.56 -3.43 1.80
C THR A 54 5.94 -4.81 2.33
N VAL A 55 6.92 -4.81 3.23
CA VAL A 55 7.26 -5.99 4.02
C VAL A 55 6.57 -5.85 5.36
N VAL A 56 5.74 -6.83 5.71
CA VAL A 56 5.08 -6.88 7.02
C VAL A 56 5.91 -7.81 7.90
N LEU A 57 6.50 -7.25 8.94
CA LEU A 57 7.41 -7.99 9.81
C LEU A 57 6.69 -9.09 10.56
N PRO A 58 7.41 -10.16 10.96
CA PRO A 58 6.79 -11.23 11.73
C PRO A 58 6.20 -10.73 13.04
N ALA A 59 5.12 -11.35 13.49
CA ALA A 59 4.44 -11.06 14.74
C ALA A 59 4.12 -9.58 14.92
N SER A 60 3.70 -8.93 13.84
CA SER A 60 3.45 -7.48 13.82
C SER A 60 2.02 -7.18 13.42
N SER A 61 1.54 -6.03 13.84
CA SER A 61 0.23 -5.51 13.46
C SER A 61 0.32 -4.00 13.34
N SER A 62 -0.33 -3.45 12.32
CA SER A 62 -0.52 -2.01 12.24
C SER A 62 -1.53 -1.56 13.29
N GLY A 63 -1.61 -0.26 13.57
CA GLY A 63 -2.71 0.31 14.33
C GLY A 63 -4.00 0.28 13.51
N ASP A 64 -5.11 0.52 14.19
CA ASP A 64 -6.41 0.66 13.54
C ASP A 64 -6.50 2.04 12.88
N HIS A 65 -6.80 2.07 11.58
CA HIS A 65 -6.76 3.30 10.81
C HIS A 65 -7.57 3.17 9.53
N HIS A 66 -7.82 4.31 8.88
CA HIS A 66 -8.32 4.32 7.50
C HIS A 66 -7.49 5.29 6.66
N HIS A 67 -7.73 5.29 5.37
CA HIS A 67 -6.94 6.07 4.42
C HIS A 67 -7.73 7.23 3.80
N GLY A 68 -8.72 7.75 4.53
CA GLY A 68 -9.52 8.86 4.02
C GLY A 68 -10.14 8.54 2.68
N HIS A 69 -10.03 9.46 1.73
CA HIS A 69 -10.60 9.26 0.39
C HIS A 69 -9.73 8.40 -0.53
N SER A 70 -8.57 7.95 -0.07
CA SER A 70 -7.69 7.10 -0.88
C SER A 70 -8.25 5.70 -1.01
N GLU A 71 -8.15 5.16 -2.20
CA GLU A 71 -8.50 3.78 -2.51
C GLU A 71 -7.22 2.98 -2.64
N THR A 72 -7.20 1.75 -2.15
CA THR A 72 -5.99 0.92 -2.16
C THR A 72 -6.28 -0.47 -2.69
N GLY A 73 -5.42 -0.94 -3.58
CA GLY A 73 -5.37 -2.33 -4.00
C GLY A 73 -4.10 -2.97 -3.46
N ILE A 74 -4.20 -4.19 -2.99
CA ILE A 74 -3.08 -4.93 -2.39
C ILE A 74 -2.99 -6.29 -3.04
N TYR A 75 -1.78 -6.67 -3.47
CA TYR A 75 -1.49 -8.00 -3.99
C TYR A 75 -0.52 -8.70 -3.05
N VAL A 76 -0.86 -9.92 -2.63
CA VAL A 76 -0.02 -10.73 -1.73
C VAL A 76 1.02 -11.48 -2.53
N VAL A 77 2.29 -11.14 -2.33
CA VAL A 77 3.41 -11.78 -3.01
C VAL A 77 3.84 -13.04 -2.24
N SER A 78 3.99 -12.92 -0.93
CA SER A 78 4.44 -14.03 -0.08
C SER A 78 3.91 -13.87 1.34
N GLY A 79 3.87 -14.97 2.07
CA GLY A 79 3.33 -14.98 3.41
C GLY A 79 1.81 -15.04 3.43
N HIS A 80 1.24 -14.86 4.63
CA HIS A 80 -0.21 -14.96 4.85
C HIS A 80 -0.69 -13.80 5.72
N PRO A 81 -0.56 -12.55 5.24
CA PRO A 81 -1.04 -11.41 6.02
C PRO A 81 -2.55 -11.48 6.20
N VAL A 82 -3.02 -10.95 7.31
CA VAL A 82 -4.44 -10.93 7.66
C VAL A 82 -4.90 -9.48 7.71
N PHE A 83 -6.05 -9.22 7.10
CA PHE A 83 -6.65 -7.89 7.09
C PHE A 83 -7.92 -7.95 7.94
N VAL A 84 -8.01 -7.05 8.91
CA VAL A 84 -9.11 -7.05 9.87
C VAL A 84 -9.87 -5.74 9.72
N PHE A 85 -11.18 -5.83 9.61
CA PHE A 85 -12.03 -4.65 9.55
C PHE A 85 -13.36 -4.94 10.24
N ARG A 86 -14.09 -3.87 10.57
CA ARG A 86 -15.45 -4.02 11.09
C ARG A 86 -16.43 -3.85 9.94
N ASP A 87 -17.27 -4.86 9.73
CA ASP A 87 -18.26 -4.83 8.68
C ASP A 87 -19.31 -3.76 9.00
N PRO A 88 -19.48 -2.75 8.17
CA PRO A 88 -20.45 -1.68 8.43
C PRO A 88 -21.89 -2.16 8.39
N ALA A 89 -22.17 -3.27 7.71
CA ALA A 89 -23.53 -3.79 7.60
C ALA A 89 -23.93 -4.59 8.85
N SER A 90 -23.04 -5.44 9.37
CA SER A 90 -23.35 -6.31 10.50
C SER A 90 -22.78 -5.80 11.82
N GLY A 91 -21.78 -4.94 11.79
CA GLY A 91 -21.05 -4.51 12.97
C GLY A 91 -20.04 -5.55 13.47
N ASP A 92 -19.89 -6.66 12.76
CA ASP A 92 -18.99 -7.72 13.18
C ASP A 92 -17.55 -7.41 12.77
N LEU A 93 -16.61 -7.91 13.56
CA LEU A 93 -15.18 -7.86 13.22
C LEU A 93 -14.91 -9.01 12.26
N VAL A 94 -14.37 -8.70 11.09
CA VAL A 94 -14.09 -9.67 10.03
C VAL A 94 -12.59 -9.77 9.84
N ARG A 95 -12.10 -11.01 9.76
CA ARG A 95 -10.70 -11.31 9.48
C ARG A 95 -10.59 -11.93 8.09
N LEU A 96 -9.87 -11.27 7.20
CA LEU A 96 -9.59 -11.80 5.85
C LEU A 96 -8.21 -12.43 5.88
N GLU A 97 -8.18 -13.75 5.88
CA GLU A 97 -6.92 -14.49 5.80
C GLU A 97 -6.54 -14.63 4.34
N THR A 98 -5.28 -14.34 4.02
CA THR A 98 -4.82 -14.32 2.64
C THR A 98 -3.69 -15.29 2.39
N SER A 99 -3.49 -15.60 1.12
CA SER A 99 -2.40 -16.44 0.61
C SER A 99 -1.74 -15.76 -0.58
N PRO A 100 -0.51 -16.15 -0.93
CA PRO A 100 0.14 -15.60 -2.12
C PRO A 100 -0.77 -15.72 -3.35
N GLY A 101 -0.86 -14.63 -4.11
CA GLY A 101 -1.73 -14.53 -5.27
C GLY A 101 -3.08 -13.88 -5.02
N ASP A 102 -3.45 -13.67 -3.76
CA ASP A 102 -4.71 -13.03 -3.41
C ASP A 102 -4.61 -11.51 -3.54
N TYR A 103 -5.76 -10.88 -3.80
CA TYR A 103 -5.89 -9.43 -3.86
C TYR A 103 -6.85 -8.97 -2.78
N VAL A 104 -6.56 -7.82 -2.19
CA VAL A 104 -7.44 -7.16 -1.23
C VAL A 104 -7.72 -5.74 -1.72
N TRP A 105 -8.99 -5.37 -1.75
CA TRP A 105 -9.40 -4.01 -2.05
C TRP A 105 -9.81 -3.30 -0.77
N VAL A 106 -9.19 -2.14 -0.51
CA VAL A 106 -9.54 -1.31 0.64
C VAL A 106 -10.24 -0.06 0.09
N PRO A 107 -11.57 0.01 0.23
CA PRO A 107 -12.31 1.19 -0.22
C PRO A 107 -12.02 2.40 0.67
N PRO A 108 -12.36 3.61 0.20
CA PRO A 108 -12.18 4.81 1.02
C PRO A 108 -12.90 4.72 2.36
N HIS A 109 -12.31 5.33 3.38
CA HIS A 109 -12.88 5.54 4.71
C HIS A 109 -13.17 4.29 5.54
N VAL A 110 -12.66 3.12 5.15
CA VAL A 110 -12.92 1.88 5.90
C VAL A 110 -11.81 1.64 6.91
N PRO A 111 -12.12 1.71 8.22
CA PRO A 111 -11.15 1.39 9.25
C PRO A 111 -10.74 -0.08 9.20
N HIS A 112 -9.45 -0.32 9.30
CA HIS A 112 -8.89 -1.66 9.23
C HIS A 112 -7.52 -1.69 9.91
N ARG A 113 -6.97 -2.89 10.03
CA ARG A 113 -5.56 -3.10 10.37
C ARG A 113 -5.01 -4.29 9.59
N GLU A 114 -3.72 -4.32 9.46
CA GLU A 114 -2.98 -5.40 8.81
C GLU A 114 -2.16 -6.12 9.85
N GLU A 115 -2.21 -7.45 9.84
CA GLU A 115 -1.50 -8.28 10.79
C GLU A 115 -0.65 -9.30 10.05
N ASN A 116 0.50 -9.61 10.61
CA ASN A 116 1.24 -10.80 10.22
C ASN A 116 1.34 -11.71 11.44
N PRO A 117 0.49 -12.72 11.52
CA PRO A 117 0.47 -13.61 12.69
C PRO A 117 1.64 -14.60 12.74
N SER A 118 2.39 -14.75 11.65
CA SER A 118 3.56 -15.64 11.67
C SER A 118 4.60 -15.14 12.65
N PRO A 119 5.12 -16.02 13.55
CA PRO A 119 6.11 -15.59 14.52
C PRO A 119 7.50 -15.38 13.94
N ASP A 120 7.80 -15.92 12.76
CA ASP A 120 9.15 -15.94 12.23
C ASP A 120 9.26 -15.63 10.74
N THR A 121 8.17 -15.51 10.02
CA THR A 121 8.17 -15.30 8.56
C THR A 121 7.54 -13.97 8.22
N GLU A 122 8.26 -13.13 7.48
CA GLU A 122 7.69 -11.88 6.99
C GLU A 122 6.71 -12.14 5.85
N ALA A 123 5.79 -11.21 5.62
CA ALA A 123 4.90 -11.21 4.48
C ALA A 123 5.28 -10.06 3.56
N VAL A 124 5.09 -10.24 2.25
CA VAL A 124 5.38 -9.23 1.25
C VAL A 124 4.12 -8.96 0.44
N VAL A 125 3.75 -7.68 0.35
CA VAL A 125 2.62 -7.24 -0.46
C VAL A 125 3.05 -6.11 -1.39
N VAL A 126 2.37 -6.01 -2.53
CA VAL A 126 2.45 -4.87 -3.42
C VAL A 126 1.21 -4.04 -3.22
N ILE A 127 1.39 -2.73 -3.09
CA ILE A 127 0.30 -1.79 -2.83
C ILE A 127 0.21 -0.83 -4.01
N ALA A 128 -1.02 -0.61 -4.47
CA ALA A 128 -1.37 0.46 -5.39
C ALA A 128 -2.44 1.32 -4.72
N ARG A 129 -2.24 2.63 -4.72
CA ARG A 129 -3.23 3.54 -4.14
C ARG A 129 -3.47 4.73 -5.06
N SER A 130 -4.64 5.35 -4.89
CA SER A 130 -5.13 6.40 -5.78
C SER A 130 -4.66 7.81 -5.41
N THR A 131 -3.87 7.96 -4.34
CA THR A 131 -3.30 9.25 -3.92
C THR A 131 -1.80 9.17 -3.77
N GLN A 132 -1.12 10.29 -4.01
CA GLN A 132 0.33 10.36 -3.84
C GLN A 132 0.72 10.42 -2.38
N GLU A 133 0.00 11.21 -1.59
CA GLU A 133 0.27 11.29 -0.17
C GLU A 133 -0.30 10.09 0.56
N ALA A 134 0.41 9.68 1.59
CA ALA A 134 -0.06 8.60 2.45
C ALA A 134 -1.04 9.19 3.46
N ILE A 135 -2.31 8.89 3.28
CA ILE A 135 -3.35 9.34 4.19
C ILE A 135 -3.54 8.26 5.25
N VAL A 136 -3.28 8.61 6.51
CA VAL A 136 -3.50 7.71 7.64
C VAL A 136 -4.28 8.46 8.70
N VAL A 137 -5.50 8.03 8.94
CA VAL A 137 -6.37 8.57 9.97
C VAL A 137 -6.52 7.49 11.03
N ASN A 138 -5.84 7.68 12.16
CA ASN A 138 -5.89 6.71 13.25
C ASN A 138 -7.24 6.76 13.93
N VAL A 139 -7.75 5.58 14.29
CA VAL A 139 -9.00 5.45 15.04
C VAL A 139 -8.70 4.74 16.37
N PRO A 140 -9.49 4.98 17.42
CA PRO A 140 -9.19 4.38 18.74
C PRO A 140 -9.34 2.85 18.72
N ALA A 141 -10.26 2.33 17.93
CA ALA A 141 -10.47 0.89 17.77
C ALA A 141 -11.38 0.65 16.58
N LEU A 142 -11.33 -0.56 16.06
CA LEU A 142 -12.24 -0.97 14.99
C LEU A 142 -13.68 -1.14 15.49
#